data_08f8ba31752f0854bf3b55562de28281
#
_entry.id   08f8ba31752f0854bf3b55562de28281
#
_cell.length_a   1.000
_cell.length_b   1.000
_cell.length_c   1.000
_cell.angle_alpha   90.00
_cell.angle_beta   90.00
_cell.angle_gamma   90.00
#
_symmetry.space_group_name_H-M   'P 1'
#
loop_
_entity.id
_entity.type
_entity.pdbx_description
1 polymer ?
#
loop_
_entity_poly.entity_id
_entity_poly.type
_entity_poly.pdbx_seq_one_letter_code
_entity_poly.pdbx_strand_id
1 'polypeptide(L)'
;MSGLPVFSVLVVVLMLSAGAAALPELRRSPFPRWRLAMPPLLVAAATLVLLYLPPSNDLREPQLWTAALVAAVLGTVRGALIGLQVDQNSGRLLLWRAREGFWIAVVAALLVLGDLLAEPLGHVGASFSQAVELGLAILASFLIGRNTAIVLRSRDTPHGDL
;
A
#
# COMPACT_ATOMS: atom_id res chain seq x y z
N MET A 1 16.17 20.68 15.16
CA MET A 1 15.08 20.95 14.22
C MET A 1 15.41 20.60 12.75
N SER A 2 16.54 20.00 12.43
CA SER A 2 16.97 19.68 11.05
C SER A 2 16.59 18.27 10.54
N GLY A 3 15.90 17.47 11.34
CA GLY A 3 15.53 16.10 10.95
C GLY A 3 14.21 15.94 10.18
N LEU A 4 13.29 16.89 10.33
CA LEU A 4 11.97 16.86 9.68
C LEU A 4 12.04 16.76 8.13
N PRO A 5 12.87 17.54 7.42
CA PRO A 5 12.89 17.48 5.96
C PRO A 5 13.41 16.13 5.43
N VAL A 6 14.30 15.46 6.11
CA VAL A 6 14.85 14.16 5.66
C VAL A 6 13.81 13.06 5.70
N PHE A 7 13.02 13.00 6.78
CA PHE A 7 11.96 12.00 6.92
C PHE A 7 10.81 12.23 5.95
N SER A 8 10.43 13.49 5.75
CA SER A 8 9.41 13.86 4.76
C SER A 8 9.83 13.44 3.36
N VAL A 9 11.07 13.70 2.97
CA VAL A 9 11.63 13.27 1.69
C VAL A 9 11.63 11.74 1.59
N LEU A 10 12.02 11.03 2.65
CA LEU A 10 12.00 9.57 2.68
C LEU A 10 10.60 9.01 2.42
N VAL A 11 9.58 9.54 3.12
CA VAL A 11 8.18 9.09 2.96
C VAL A 11 7.68 9.37 1.54
N VAL A 12 7.97 10.53 0.97
CA VAL A 12 7.59 10.85 -0.42
C VAL A 12 8.27 9.89 -1.39
N VAL A 13 9.55 9.60 -1.23
CA VAL A 13 10.28 8.65 -2.09
C VAL A 13 9.69 7.25 -1.97
N LEU A 14 9.34 6.78 -0.77
CA LEU A 14 8.68 5.49 -0.56
C LEU A 14 7.33 5.43 -1.29
N MET A 15 6.52 6.48 -1.21
CA MET A 15 5.22 6.54 -1.87
C MET A 15 5.32 6.58 -3.39
N LEU A 16 6.23 7.39 -3.94
CA LEU A 16 6.50 7.42 -5.37
C LEU A 16 7.00 6.06 -5.89
N SER A 17 7.86 5.41 -5.11
CA SER A 17 8.36 4.06 -5.42
C SER A 17 7.24 3.01 -5.40
N ALA A 18 6.30 3.11 -4.44
CA ALA A 18 5.12 2.24 -4.38
C ALA A 18 4.22 2.41 -5.62
N GLY A 19 3.97 3.65 -6.03
CA GLY A 19 3.23 3.96 -7.26
C GLY A 19 3.94 3.40 -8.51
N ALA A 20 5.26 3.58 -8.63
CA ALA A 20 6.04 3.06 -9.74
C ALA A 20 6.03 1.51 -9.77
N ALA A 21 6.09 0.86 -8.60
CA ALA A 21 6.02 -0.59 -8.50
C ALA A 21 4.65 -1.14 -8.91
N ALA A 22 3.57 -0.37 -8.72
CA ALA A 22 2.21 -0.73 -9.09
C ALA A 22 1.84 -0.40 -10.56
N LEU A 23 2.69 0.33 -11.32
CA LEU A 23 2.45 0.66 -12.73
C LEU A 23 2.15 -0.53 -13.65
N PRO A 24 2.78 -1.72 -13.50
CA PRO A 24 2.45 -2.88 -14.33
C PRO A 24 0.99 -3.33 -14.22
N GLU A 25 0.36 -3.17 -13.04
CA GLU A 25 -1.07 -3.46 -12.85
C GLU A 25 -1.95 -2.53 -13.71
N LEU A 26 -1.59 -1.25 -13.80
CA LEU A 26 -2.31 -0.28 -14.64
C LEU A 26 -2.18 -0.59 -16.13
N ARG A 27 -0.96 -0.95 -16.56
CA ARG A 27 -0.64 -1.23 -17.97
C ARG A 27 -1.03 -2.64 -18.42
N ARG A 28 -1.53 -3.49 -17.52
CA ARG A 28 -1.85 -4.90 -17.77
C ARG A 28 -0.66 -5.65 -18.39
N SER A 29 0.54 -5.34 -17.97
CA SER A 29 1.75 -6.02 -18.43
C SER A 29 2.11 -7.18 -17.51
N PRO A 30 2.60 -8.31 -18.04
CA PRO A 30 3.08 -9.41 -17.22
C PRO A 30 4.30 -8.99 -16.40
N PHE A 31 4.32 -9.34 -15.12
CA PHE A 31 5.40 -8.95 -14.19
C PHE A 31 5.79 -10.11 -13.25
N PRO A 32 7.01 -10.09 -12.70
CA PRO A 32 7.48 -11.13 -11.80
C PRO A 32 6.76 -11.08 -10.45
N ARG A 33 6.59 -12.24 -9.79
CA ARG A 33 5.86 -12.41 -8.52
C ARG A 33 6.34 -11.49 -7.40
N TRP A 34 7.64 -11.24 -7.31
CA TRP A 34 8.22 -10.40 -6.25
C TRP A 34 7.73 -8.95 -6.30
N ARG A 35 7.36 -8.45 -7.49
CA ARG A 35 6.79 -7.10 -7.63
C ARG A 35 5.45 -6.91 -6.93
N LEU A 36 4.69 -7.97 -6.68
CA LEU A 36 3.47 -7.87 -5.87
C LEU A 36 3.75 -7.48 -4.42
N ALA A 37 4.89 -7.87 -3.87
CA ALA A 37 5.25 -7.54 -2.50
C ALA A 37 5.72 -6.08 -2.34
N MET A 38 6.19 -5.43 -3.41
CA MET A 38 6.78 -4.09 -3.34
C MET A 38 5.80 -3.00 -2.91
N PRO A 39 4.61 -2.81 -3.55
CA PRO A 39 3.69 -1.76 -3.15
C PRO A 39 3.26 -1.85 -1.67
N PRO A 40 2.81 -3.02 -1.15
CA PRO A 40 2.40 -3.10 0.25
C PRO A 40 3.57 -2.88 1.22
N LEU A 41 4.78 -3.37 0.91
CA LEU A 41 5.94 -3.16 1.76
C LEU A 41 6.35 -1.69 1.81
N LEU A 42 6.32 -0.98 0.68
CA LEU A 42 6.66 0.44 0.62
C LEU A 42 5.63 1.31 1.33
N VAL A 43 4.32 1.02 1.15
CA VAL A 43 3.26 1.73 1.87
C VAL A 43 3.34 1.43 3.37
N ALA A 44 3.57 0.18 3.77
CA ALA A 44 3.74 -0.19 5.17
C ALA A 44 4.97 0.48 5.80
N ALA A 45 6.10 0.51 5.09
CA ALA A 45 7.31 1.18 5.56
C ALA A 45 7.07 2.69 5.77
N ALA A 46 6.40 3.36 4.83
CA ALA A 46 6.05 4.77 4.96
C ALA A 46 5.08 5.01 6.13
N THR A 47 4.09 4.14 6.32
CA THR A 47 3.16 4.20 7.45
C THR A 47 3.92 4.05 8.78
N LEU A 48 4.85 3.09 8.87
CA LEU A 48 5.68 2.90 10.06
C LEU A 48 6.55 4.12 10.34
N VAL A 49 7.16 4.71 9.32
CA VAL A 49 7.95 5.94 9.49
C VAL A 49 7.09 7.06 10.06
N LEU A 50 5.88 7.25 9.57
CA LEU A 50 4.96 8.28 10.09
C LEU A 50 4.48 7.99 11.52
N LEU A 51 4.20 6.72 11.85
CA LEU A 51 3.76 6.32 13.19
C LEU A 51 4.85 6.47 14.26
N TYR A 52 6.12 6.33 13.88
CA TYR A 52 7.23 6.36 14.84
C TYR A 52 7.89 7.75 14.98
N LEU A 53 7.64 8.67 14.07
CA LEU A 53 8.32 9.96 14.07
C LEU A 53 7.74 11.01 15.02
N PRO A 54 6.44 11.26 15.08
CA PRO A 54 5.86 12.04 16.17
C PRO A 54 5.41 11.09 17.29
N PRO A 55 5.60 11.43 18.57
CA PRO A 55 5.04 10.66 19.66
C PRO A 55 3.52 10.92 19.78
N SER A 56 2.76 10.56 18.75
CA SER A 56 1.31 10.50 18.85
C SER A 56 0.96 9.23 19.64
N ASN A 57 1.03 9.36 20.99
CA ASN A 57 0.76 8.29 21.93
C ASN A 57 -0.66 7.72 21.86
N ASP A 58 -1.54 8.33 21.07
CA ASP A 58 -2.97 8.00 21.00
C ASP A 58 -3.30 6.89 19.99
N LEU A 59 -2.38 6.55 19.07
CA LEU A 59 -2.61 5.49 18.07
C LEU A 59 -2.44 4.06 18.58
N ARG A 60 -2.19 3.87 19.87
CA ARG A 60 -2.25 2.55 20.52
C ARG A 60 -3.68 2.06 20.75
N GLU A 61 -4.66 2.78 20.23
CA GLU A 61 -6.06 2.41 20.40
C GLU A 61 -6.40 1.11 19.68
N PRO A 62 -7.22 0.24 20.30
CA PRO A 62 -7.68 -0.99 19.70
C PRO A 62 -8.43 -0.77 18.38
N GLN A 63 -8.90 0.43 18.12
CA GLN A 63 -9.56 0.85 16.87
C GLN A 63 -8.64 0.77 15.66
N LEU A 64 -7.35 1.14 15.79
CA LEU A 64 -6.38 1.03 14.70
C LEU A 64 -6.21 -0.43 14.27
N TRP A 65 -6.01 -1.31 15.24
CA TRP A 65 -5.78 -2.73 14.98
C TRP A 65 -7.02 -3.42 14.41
N THR A 66 -8.20 -3.08 14.90
CA THR A 66 -9.45 -3.62 14.37
C THR A 66 -9.70 -3.13 12.94
N ALA A 67 -9.48 -1.85 12.64
CA ALA A 67 -9.60 -1.30 11.30
C ALA A 67 -8.58 -1.94 10.34
N ALA A 68 -7.32 -2.10 10.75
CA ALA A 68 -6.28 -2.75 9.97
C ALA A 68 -6.62 -4.22 9.68
N LEU A 69 -7.12 -4.96 10.68
CA LEU A 69 -7.55 -6.36 10.50
C LEU A 69 -8.69 -6.47 9.50
N VAL A 70 -9.73 -5.66 9.66
CA VAL A 70 -10.87 -5.64 8.73
C VAL A 70 -10.41 -5.31 7.31
N ALA A 71 -9.54 -4.32 7.16
CA ALA A 71 -8.96 -3.97 5.86
C ALA A 71 -8.15 -5.11 5.25
N ALA A 72 -7.36 -5.84 6.04
CA ALA A 72 -6.60 -7.00 5.58
C ALA A 72 -7.52 -8.13 5.11
N VAL A 73 -8.61 -8.41 5.86
CA VAL A 73 -9.61 -9.41 5.46
C VAL A 73 -10.29 -9.02 4.15
N LEU A 74 -10.74 -7.77 4.03
CA LEU A 74 -11.35 -7.26 2.79
C LEU A 74 -10.38 -7.32 1.62
N GLY A 75 -9.10 -6.98 1.84
CA GLY A 75 -8.04 -7.11 0.86
C GLY A 75 -7.85 -8.56 0.42
N THR A 76 -7.86 -9.51 1.36
CA THR A 76 -7.73 -10.95 1.07
C THR A 76 -8.90 -11.45 0.22
N VAL A 77 -10.13 -11.10 0.58
CA VAL A 77 -11.33 -11.43 -0.20
C VAL A 77 -11.21 -10.85 -1.61
N ARG A 78 -10.82 -9.58 -1.72
CA ARG A 78 -10.63 -8.94 -3.03
C ARG A 78 -9.53 -9.61 -3.85
N GLY A 79 -8.39 -9.95 -3.25
CA GLY A 79 -7.30 -10.69 -3.89
C GLY A 79 -7.73 -12.07 -4.39
N ALA A 80 -8.62 -12.73 -3.65
CA ALA A 80 -9.20 -14.01 -4.05
C ALA A 80 -10.12 -13.91 -5.27
N LEU A 81 -10.75 -12.76 -5.49
CA LEU A 81 -11.69 -12.53 -6.61
C LEU A 81 -11.01 -12.01 -7.89
N ILE A 82 -9.74 -11.59 -7.83
CA ILE A 82 -9.01 -11.08 -9.00
C ILE A 82 -8.69 -12.23 -9.97
N GLY A 83 -8.93 -12.01 -11.25
CA GLY A 83 -8.51 -12.93 -12.30
C GLY A 83 -7.00 -12.98 -12.41
N LEU A 84 -6.43 -14.18 -12.36
CA LEU A 84 -4.99 -14.44 -12.35
C LEU A 84 -4.63 -15.39 -13.48
N GLN A 85 -3.63 -15.03 -14.28
CA GLN A 85 -2.95 -15.93 -15.20
C GLN A 85 -1.47 -16.00 -14.84
N VAL A 86 -0.91 -17.20 -14.93
CA VAL A 86 0.50 -17.47 -14.67
C VAL A 86 1.11 -18.05 -15.94
N ASP A 87 2.15 -17.40 -16.45
CA ASP A 87 2.90 -17.89 -17.61
C ASP A 87 3.74 -19.13 -17.21
N GLN A 88 3.62 -20.19 -17.99
CA GLN A 88 4.32 -21.45 -17.75
C GLN A 88 5.84 -21.33 -17.82
N ASN A 89 6.35 -20.54 -18.76
CA ASN A 89 7.76 -20.49 -19.07
C ASN A 89 8.55 -19.52 -18.20
N SER A 90 7.96 -18.35 -17.90
CA SER A 90 8.65 -17.27 -17.17
C SER A 90 8.20 -17.08 -15.73
N GLY A 91 7.13 -17.76 -15.29
CA GLY A 91 6.54 -17.59 -13.96
C GLY A 91 6.01 -16.16 -13.73
N ARG A 92 5.80 -15.39 -14.81
CA ARG A 92 5.24 -14.04 -14.73
C ARG A 92 3.74 -14.09 -14.46
N LEU A 93 3.25 -13.07 -13.78
CA LEU A 93 1.84 -12.94 -13.45
C LEU A 93 1.19 -11.88 -14.34
N LEU A 94 -0.01 -12.18 -14.82
CA LEU A 94 -0.90 -11.22 -15.43
C LEU A 94 -2.18 -11.13 -14.58
N LEU A 95 -2.48 -9.94 -14.09
CA LEU A 95 -3.68 -9.68 -13.31
C LEU A 95 -4.76 -9.04 -14.19
N TRP A 96 -5.94 -9.67 -14.25
CA TRP A 96 -7.08 -9.14 -14.98
C TRP A 96 -7.93 -8.24 -14.10
N ARG A 97 -8.22 -7.01 -14.57
CA ARG A 97 -9.05 -6.02 -13.86
C ARG A 97 -8.50 -5.60 -12.49
N ALA A 98 -7.19 -5.67 -12.29
CA ALA A 98 -6.52 -5.35 -11.02
C ALA A 98 -5.82 -3.99 -11.10
N ARG A 99 -6.59 -2.91 -11.24
CA ARG A 99 -6.05 -1.54 -11.23
C ARG A 99 -5.99 -0.92 -9.82
N GLU A 100 -6.58 -1.61 -8.85
CA GLU A 100 -6.78 -1.06 -7.51
C GLU A 100 -5.46 -0.83 -6.79
N GLY A 101 -4.47 -1.72 -6.96
CA GLY A 101 -3.16 -1.55 -6.31
C GLY A 101 -2.49 -0.24 -6.68
N PHE A 102 -2.57 0.16 -7.95
CA PHE A 102 -2.07 1.45 -8.41
C PHE A 102 -2.84 2.62 -7.79
N TRP A 103 -4.18 2.60 -7.85
CA TRP A 103 -4.99 3.67 -7.30
C TRP A 103 -4.86 3.82 -5.78
N ILE A 104 -4.74 2.72 -5.06
CA ILE A 104 -4.48 2.73 -3.62
C ILE A 104 -3.12 3.39 -3.32
N ALA A 105 -2.08 3.05 -4.09
CA ALA A 105 -0.78 3.69 -3.93
C ALA A 105 -0.84 5.21 -4.23
N VAL A 106 -1.61 5.62 -5.24
CA VAL A 106 -1.84 7.04 -5.55
C VAL A 106 -2.58 7.74 -4.41
N VAL A 107 -3.66 7.15 -3.89
CA VAL A 107 -4.41 7.72 -2.75
C VAL A 107 -3.51 7.83 -1.52
N ALA A 108 -2.72 6.80 -1.22
CA ALA A 108 -1.77 6.83 -0.12
C ALA A 108 -0.74 7.97 -0.30
N ALA A 109 -0.21 8.14 -1.52
CA ALA A 109 0.71 9.24 -1.83
C ALA A 109 0.06 10.62 -1.66
N LEU A 110 -1.19 10.78 -2.08
CA LEU A 110 -1.93 12.03 -1.91
C LEU A 110 -2.23 12.34 -0.43
N LEU A 111 -2.54 11.33 0.38
CA LEU A 111 -2.72 11.49 1.82
C LEU A 111 -1.44 12.00 2.49
N VAL A 112 -0.30 11.37 2.19
CA VAL A 112 1.00 11.79 2.70
C VAL A 112 1.33 13.21 2.26
N LEU A 113 1.14 13.51 0.97
CA LEU A 113 1.43 14.84 0.44
C LEU A 113 0.53 15.90 1.08
N GLY A 114 -0.76 15.58 1.29
CA GLY A 114 -1.70 16.45 2.00
C GLY A 114 -1.25 16.75 3.42
N ASP A 115 -0.82 15.75 4.17
CA ASP A 115 -0.31 15.91 5.53
C ASP A 115 0.95 16.79 5.57
N LEU A 116 1.91 16.52 4.68
CA LEU A 116 3.16 17.30 4.59
C LEU A 116 2.96 18.75 4.16
N LEU A 117 1.97 19.02 3.30
CA LEU A 117 1.66 20.40 2.87
C LEU A 117 0.81 21.15 3.89
N ALA A 118 0.07 20.44 4.70
CA ALA A 118 -0.82 21.02 5.69
C ALA A 118 -0.07 21.55 6.92
N GLU A 119 1.06 20.92 7.28
CA GLU A 119 1.91 21.31 8.40
C GLU A 119 2.41 22.77 8.28
N PRO A 120 3.01 23.24 7.15
CA PRO A 120 3.47 24.61 7.00
C PRO A 120 2.35 25.65 6.89
N LEU A 121 1.13 25.23 6.55
CA LEU A 121 -0.02 26.13 6.44
C LEU A 121 -0.68 26.45 7.80
N GLY A 122 -0.25 25.79 8.89
CA GLY A 122 -0.75 26.02 10.23
C GLY A 122 -2.25 25.74 10.45
N HIS A 123 -2.89 25.08 9.48
CA HIS A 123 -4.33 24.86 9.45
C HIS A 123 -4.74 23.47 9.93
N VAL A 124 -3.77 22.63 10.29
CA VAL A 124 -4.03 21.22 10.54
C VAL A 124 -3.84 20.92 12.01
N GLY A 125 -4.93 20.62 12.70
CA GLY A 125 -4.91 20.08 14.04
C GLY A 125 -4.42 18.63 14.05
N ALA A 126 -3.99 18.15 15.21
CA ALA A 126 -3.54 16.77 15.45
C ALA A 126 -4.52 15.71 14.91
N SER A 127 -5.81 16.02 14.84
CA SER A 127 -6.87 15.14 14.32
C SER A 127 -6.73 14.80 12.85
N PHE A 128 -6.16 15.68 12.02
CA PHE A 128 -5.98 15.40 10.58
C PHE A 128 -4.82 14.43 10.37
N SER A 129 -3.66 14.68 10.97
CA SER A 129 -2.52 13.77 10.88
C SER A 129 -2.88 12.37 11.38
N GLN A 130 -3.62 12.26 12.49
CA GLN A 130 -4.14 10.99 12.97
C GLN A 130 -5.05 10.29 11.94
N ALA A 131 -5.92 11.04 11.27
CA ALA A 131 -6.78 10.48 10.23
C ALA A 131 -5.97 9.99 9.02
N VAL A 132 -4.91 10.70 8.63
CA VAL A 132 -3.99 10.28 7.57
C VAL A 132 -3.25 9.00 7.96
N GLU A 133 -2.70 8.93 9.17
CA GLU A 133 -2.01 7.74 9.68
C GLU A 133 -2.92 6.51 9.71
N LEU A 134 -4.15 6.67 10.22
CA LEU A 134 -5.17 5.62 10.20
C LEU A 134 -5.51 5.19 8.77
N GLY A 135 -5.71 6.15 7.87
CA GLY A 135 -5.99 5.89 6.46
C GLY A 135 -4.87 5.10 5.79
N LEU A 136 -3.61 5.47 6.03
CA LEU A 136 -2.45 4.76 5.50
C LEU A 136 -2.32 3.34 6.06
N ALA A 137 -2.57 3.15 7.36
CA ALA A 137 -2.56 1.82 7.98
C ALA A 137 -3.64 0.90 7.38
N ILE A 138 -4.83 1.43 7.12
CA ILE A 138 -5.93 0.72 6.44
C ILE A 138 -5.51 0.34 5.01
N LEU A 139 -4.98 1.28 4.23
CA LEU A 139 -4.56 1.04 2.85
C LEU A 139 -3.41 0.03 2.77
N ALA A 140 -2.40 0.14 3.66
CA ALA A 140 -1.31 -0.82 3.75
C ALA A 140 -1.81 -2.23 4.07
N SER A 141 -2.68 -2.36 5.08
CA SER A 141 -3.25 -3.64 5.49
C SER A 141 -4.10 -4.28 4.40
N PHE A 142 -4.90 -3.48 3.69
CA PHE A 142 -5.66 -3.95 2.53
C PHE A 142 -4.74 -4.49 1.42
N LEU A 143 -3.68 -3.76 1.07
CA LEU A 143 -2.72 -4.18 0.05
C LEU A 143 -1.99 -5.46 0.47
N ILE A 144 -1.61 -5.59 1.74
CA ILE A 144 -0.97 -6.79 2.28
C ILE A 144 -1.91 -8.00 2.12
N GLY A 145 -3.15 -7.89 2.59
CA GLY A 145 -4.14 -8.96 2.49
C GLY A 145 -4.40 -9.36 1.02
N ARG A 146 -4.67 -8.37 0.15
CA ARG A 146 -4.91 -8.58 -1.27
C ARG A 146 -3.75 -9.31 -1.95
N ASN A 147 -2.54 -8.84 -1.76
CA ASN A 147 -1.37 -9.37 -2.46
C ASN A 147 -0.96 -10.73 -1.91
N THR A 148 -1.15 -10.97 -0.61
CA THR A 148 -0.97 -12.30 0.00
C THR A 148 -1.90 -13.32 -0.64
N ALA A 149 -3.18 -13.00 -0.79
CA ALA A 149 -4.15 -13.88 -1.44
C ALA A 149 -3.76 -14.19 -2.91
N ILE A 150 -3.30 -13.18 -3.67
CA ILE A 150 -2.84 -13.37 -5.05
C ILE A 150 -1.62 -14.28 -5.10
N VAL A 151 -0.64 -14.07 -4.21
CA VAL A 151 0.58 -14.89 -4.15
C VAL A 151 0.25 -16.34 -3.80
N LEU A 152 -0.62 -16.58 -2.82
CA LEU A 152 -1.04 -17.93 -2.45
C LEU A 152 -1.72 -18.63 -3.64
N ARG A 153 -2.70 -17.98 -4.26
CA ARG A 153 -3.39 -18.54 -5.44
C ARG A 153 -2.47 -18.77 -6.63
N SER A 154 -1.44 -17.92 -6.81
CA SER A 154 -0.49 -18.10 -7.92
C SER A 154 0.35 -19.37 -7.84
N ARG A 155 0.36 -20.04 -6.67
CA ARG A 155 1.02 -21.34 -6.50
C ARG A 155 0.15 -22.49 -7.01
N ASP A 156 -1.17 -22.37 -6.82
CA ASP A 156 -2.13 -23.43 -7.09
C ASP A 156 -2.84 -23.25 -8.46
N THR A 157 -2.63 -22.12 -9.14
CA THR A 157 -3.26 -21.85 -10.43
C THR A 157 -2.54 -22.65 -11.52
N PRO A 158 -3.25 -23.43 -12.34
CA PRO A 158 -2.64 -24.11 -13.47
C PRO A 158 -2.02 -23.10 -14.43
N HIS A 159 -0.82 -23.41 -14.88
CA HIS A 159 -0.05 -22.55 -15.75
C HIS A 159 -0.67 -22.57 -17.15
N GLY A 160 -0.90 -21.41 -17.73
CA GLY A 160 -1.39 -21.21 -19.11
C GLY A 160 -0.38 -20.38 -19.91
N ASP A 161 -0.44 -20.49 -21.24
CA ASP A 161 0.34 -19.61 -22.14
C ASP A 161 -0.27 -18.21 -22.09
N LEU A 162 0.61 -17.19 -21.96
CA LEU A 162 0.25 -15.77 -22.01
C LEU A 162 0.36 -15.22 -23.43
#